data_de12ba90838a0abd7867956eb2f42abd
#
_entry.id   de12ba90838a0abd7867956eb2f42abd
#
_cell.length_a   1.000
_cell.length_b   1.000
_cell.length_c   1.000
_cell.angle_alpha   90.00
_cell.angle_beta   90.00
_cell.angle_gamma   90.00
#
_symmetry.space_group_name_H-M   'P 1'
#
loop_
_entity.id
_entity.type
_entity.pdbx_description
1 polymer ?
#
loop_
_entity_poly.entity_id
_entity_poly.type
_entity_poly.pdbx_seq_one_letter_code
_entity_poly.pdbx_strand_id
1 'polypeptide(L)'
;TLTDEGQRLLVYLERAEAEIEAAGEIFGSDPTSVSGTVRIAAPEGFALKVLAPQLNGLLDANPELRVEIVPQLRGFSLSRREADIAIMVGKPTEAKLRYTPLATYSLGLFASPDYLARRGYPDSIEALADHRLVGYVEDLLFSDRLNTPKSAWSAWQSQISIYSPIGQVEAV
;
A
#
# COMPACT_ATOMS: atom_id res chain seq x y z
N THR A 1 -7.86 24.71 -13.87
CA THR A 1 -7.53 25.03 -12.45
C THR A 1 -8.75 25.68 -11.83
N LEU A 2 -9.25 25.13 -10.74
CA LEU A 2 -10.34 25.74 -9.98
C LEU A 2 -9.87 27.03 -9.30
N THR A 3 -10.79 27.99 -9.17
CA THR A 3 -10.58 29.16 -8.31
C THR A 3 -10.63 28.76 -6.84
N ASP A 4 -10.17 29.60 -5.92
CA ASP A 4 -10.24 29.33 -4.46
C ASP A 4 -11.68 29.12 -3.99
N GLU A 5 -12.64 29.79 -4.57
CA GLU A 5 -14.07 29.60 -4.31
C GLU A 5 -14.57 28.26 -4.90
N GLY A 6 -14.08 27.89 -6.07
CA GLY A 6 -14.35 26.59 -6.69
C GLY A 6 -13.81 25.43 -5.87
N GLN A 7 -12.63 25.58 -5.26
CA GLN A 7 -12.07 24.57 -4.35
C GLN A 7 -12.91 24.43 -3.07
N ARG A 8 -13.38 25.52 -2.51
CA ARG A 8 -14.27 25.48 -1.35
C ARG A 8 -15.62 24.84 -1.69
N LEU A 9 -16.20 25.17 -2.85
CA LEU A 9 -17.46 24.58 -3.30
C LEU A 9 -17.31 23.08 -3.54
N LEU A 10 -16.18 22.63 -4.12
CA LEU A 10 -15.91 21.22 -4.39
C LEU A 10 -16.03 20.37 -3.12
N VAL A 11 -15.51 20.83 -1.99
CA VAL A 11 -15.61 20.12 -0.69
C VAL A 11 -17.06 19.90 -0.27
N TYR A 12 -17.94 20.86 -0.53
CA TYR A 12 -19.37 20.71 -0.19
C TYR A 12 -20.09 19.80 -1.18
N LEU A 13 -19.75 19.86 -2.46
CA LEU A 13 -20.32 18.98 -3.49
C LEU A 13 -19.94 17.52 -3.25
N GLU A 14 -18.68 17.25 -2.94
CA GLU A 14 -18.20 15.90 -2.57
C GLU A 14 -18.91 15.33 -1.34
N ARG A 15 -19.24 16.19 -0.36
CA ARG A 15 -20.05 15.77 0.81
C ARG A 15 -21.50 15.47 0.41
N ALA A 16 -22.09 16.32 -0.41
CA ALA A 16 -23.46 16.13 -0.86
C ALA A 16 -23.60 14.85 -1.69
N GLU A 17 -22.67 14.59 -2.58
CA GLU A 17 -22.61 13.35 -3.38
C GLU A 17 -22.56 12.10 -2.47
N ALA A 18 -21.71 12.11 -1.44
CA ALA A 18 -21.62 10.99 -0.51
C ALA A 18 -22.88 10.78 0.33
N GLU A 19 -23.57 11.86 0.73
CA GLU A 19 -24.84 11.73 1.47
C GLU A 19 -25.94 11.18 0.54
N ILE A 20 -25.93 11.53 -0.73
CA ILE A 20 -26.85 10.99 -1.74
C ILE A 20 -26.56 9.50 -1.99
N GLU A 21 -25.31 9.11 -2.13
CA GLU A 21 -24.92 7.71 -2.27
C GLU A 21 -25.32 6.88 -1.04
N ALA A 22 -25.02 7.38 0.17
CA ALA A 22 -25.41 6.74 1.43
C ALA A 22 -26.93 6.59 1.57
N ALA A 23 -27.70 7.60 1.12
CA ALA A 23 -29.14 7.52 1.09
C ALA A 23 -29.66 6.48 0.08
N GLY A 24 -28.99 6.36 -1.08
CA GLY A 24 -29.28 5.33 -2.08
C GLY A 24 -29.09 3.92 -1.55
N GLU A 25 -28.05 3.69 -0.76
CA GLU A 25 -27.79 2.41 -0.10
C GLU A 25 -28.88 2.03 0.93
N ILE A 26 -29.50 3.00 1.58
CA ILE A 26 -30.58 2.74 2.56
C ILE A 26 -31.88 2.27 1.86
N PHE A 27 -32.13 2.73 0.65
CA PHE A 27 -33.38 2.47 -0.07
C PHE A 27 -33.31 1.35 -1.13
N GLY A 28 -32.11 0.90 -1.49
CA GLY A 28 -31.90 -0.01 -2.65
C GLY A 28 -31.43 -1.41 -2.32
N SER A 29 -31.02 -1.71 -1.11
CA SER A 29 -30.42 -3.01 -0.77
C SER A 29 -31.29 -3.84 0.16
N ASP A 30 -31.45 -5.10 -0.14
CA ASP A 30 -31.77 -6.12 0.85
C ASP A 30 -30.71 -6.02 1.96
N PRO A 31 -31.11 -5.81 3.24
CA PRO A 31 -30.15 -5.69 4.34
C PRO A 31 -29.19 -6.88 4.49
N THR A 32 -29.42 -7.94 3.75
CA THR A 32 -28.60 -9.17 3.73
C THR A 32 -27.66 -9.24 2.53
N SER A 33 -27.78 -8.39 1.52
CA SER A 33 -26.88 -8.38 0.35
C SER A 33 -25.80 -7.31 0.47
N VAL A 34 -24.55 -7.73 0.34
CA VAL A 34 -23.40 -6.81 0.23
C VAL A 34 -23.21 -6.48 -1.23
N SER A 35 -23.48 -5.21 -1.61
CA SER A 35 -23.40 -4.73 -2.98
C SER A 35 -22.66 -3.40 -3.07
N GLY A 36 -22.38 -2.94 -4.29
CA GLY A 36 -21.69 -1.67 -4.53
C GLY A 36 -20.19 -1.82 -4.77
N THR A 37 -19.48 -0.70 -4.79
CA THR A 37 -18.05 -0.65 -5.09
C THR A 37 -17.27 -0.18 -3.86
N VAL A 38 -16.25 -0.95 -3.47
CA VAL A 38 -15.33 -0.59 -2.39
C VAL A 38 -13.92 -0.40 -2.96
N ARG A 39 -13.35 0.75 -2.77
CA ARG A 39 -11.99 1.09 -3.19
C ARG A 39 -11.02 0.96 -2.02
N ILE A 40 -10.01 0.09 -2.18
CA ILE A 40 -9.01 -0.20 -1.15
C ILE A 40 -7.65 0.29 -1.64
N ALA A 41 -7.05 1.22 -0.91
CA ALA A 41 -5.68 1.62 -1.10
C ALA A 41 -4.76 0.80 -0.18
N ALA A 42 -3.66 0.28 -0.71
CA ALA A 42 -2.73 -0.53 0.07
C ALA A 42 -1.29 -0.44 -0.48
N PRO A 43 -0.26 -0.69 0.35
CA PRO A 43 1.10 -0.84 -0.14
C PRO A 43 1.16 -1.91 -1.24
N GLU A 44 1.88 -1.62 -2.33
CA GLU A 44 1.86 -2.43 -3.55
C GLU A 44 2.09 -3.93 -3.29
N GLY A 45 3.14 -4.28 -2.53
CA GLY A 45 3.43 -5.67 -2.22
C GLY A 45 2.29 -6.36 -1.48
N PHE A 46 1.66 -5.68 -0.51
CA PHE A 46 0.50 -6.21 0.22
C PHE A 46 -0.73 -6.30 -0.69
N ALA A 47 -1.00 -5.28 -1.47
CA ALA A 47 -2.13 -5.23 -2.39
C ALA A 47 -2.12 -6.40 -3.38
N LEU A 48 -0.97 -6.65 -4.01
CA LEU A 48 -0.86 -7.62 -5.10
C LEU A 48 -0.58 -9.05 -4.63
N LYS A 49 0.18 -9.23 -3.55
CA LYS A 49 0.62 -10.57 -3.12
C LYS A 49 -0.19 -11.13 -1.95
N VAL A 50 -0.88 -10.28 -1.20
CA VAL A 50 -1.67 -10.71 -0.04
C VAL A 50 -3.15 -10.46 -0.27
N LEU A 51 -3.56 -9.21 -0.55
CA LEU A 51 -4.96 -8.84 -0.62
C LEU A 51 -5.66 -9.44 -1.85
N ALA A 52 -5.17 -9.16 -3.06
CA ALA A 52 -5.83 -9.55 -4.29
C ALA A 52 -6.12 -11.06 -4.38
N PRO A 53 -5.21 -11.98 -4.01
CA PRO A 53 -5.49 -13.41 -4.04
C PRO A 53 -6.61 -13.87 -3.08
N GLN A 54 -6.87 -13.10 -2.02
CA GLN A 54 -7.85 -13.45 -0.99
C GLN A 54 -9.28 -12.97 -1.33
N LEU A 55 -9.45 -12.14 -2.35
CA LEU A 55 -10.76 -11.55 -2.66
C LEU A 55 -11.72 -12.53 -3.33
N ASN A 56 -11.25 -13.58 -3.98
CA ASN A 56 -12.13 -14.51 -4.72
C ASN A 56 -13.27 -15.05 -3.86
N GLY A 57 -12.95 -15.57 -2.66
CA GLY A 57 -13.98 -16.10 -1.78
C GLY A 57 -14.98 -15.04 -1.27
N LEU A 58 -14.54 -13.78 -1.10
CA LEU A 58 -15.42 -12.68 -0.75
C LEU A 58 -16.38 -12.34 -1.91
N LEU A 59 -15.87 -12.29 -3.13
CA LEU A 59 -16.65 -11.95 -4.32
C LEU A 59 -17.60 -13.09 -4.72
N ASP A 60 -17.19 -14.35 -4.55
CA ASP A 60 -18.07 -15.50 -4.76
C ASP A 60 -19.28 -15.48 -3.82
N ALA A 61 -19.05 -15.06 -2.55
CA ALA A 61 -20.13 -14.92 -1.56
C ALA A 61 -20.99 -13.66 -1.77
N ASN A 62 -20.51 -12.66 -2.50
CA ASN A 62 -21.14 -11.36 -2.70
C ASN A 62 -21.05 -10.93 -4.17
N PRO A 63 -21.88 -11.50 -5.07
CA PRO A 63 -21.75 -11.28 -6.53
C PRO A 63 -21.97 -9.84 -6.99
N GLU A 64 -22.65 -9.03 -6.19
CA GLU A 64 -22.93 -7.62 -6.48
C GLU A 64 -21.87 -6.67 -5.92
N LEU A 65 -20.90 -7.20 -5.14
CA LEU A 65 -19.78 -6.42 -4.63
C LEU A 65 -18.72 -6.25 -5.72
N ARG A 66 -18.21 -5.04 -5.84
CA ARG A 66 -17.05 -4.71 -6.67
C ARG A 66 -15.93 -4.20 -5.79
N VAL A 67 -14.72 -4.67 -6.00
CA VAL A 67 -13.55 -4.22 -5.27
C VAL A 67 -12.54 -3.62 -6.22
N GLU A 68 -12.16 -2.38 -5.95
CA GLU A 68 -11.08 -1.68 -6.65
C GLU A 68 -9.85 -1.64 -5.73
N ILE A 69 -8.74 -2.18 -6.18
CA ILE A 69 -7.47 -2.11 -5.46
C ILE A 69 -6.60 -1.04 -6.10
N VAL A 70 -6.18 -0.07 -5.29
CA VAL A 70 -5.24 0.98 -5.70
C VAL A 70 -3.90 0.72 -5.02
N PRO A 71 -2.94 0.09 -5.72
CA PRO A 71 -1.60 -0.10 -5.18
C PRO A 71 -0.94 1.26 -4.97
N GLN A 72 -0.45 1.49 -3.75
CA GLN A 72 0.14 2.77 -3.39
C GLN A 72 1.66 2.71 -3.36
N LEU A 73 2.24 3.66 -4.05
CA LEU A 73 3.67 3.90 -4.09
C LEU A 73 4.07 5.19 -3.34
N ARG A 74 3.10 6.03 -2.95
CA ARG A 74 3.34 7.31 -2.24
C ARG A 74 2.31 7.52 -1.13
N GLY A 75 2.59 8.47 -0.25
CA GLY A 75 1.68 8.85 0.82
C GLY A 75 0.29 9.23 0.31
N PHE A 76 -0.73 8.74 1.00
CA PHE A 76 -2.14 8.82 0.62
C PHE A 76 -2.89 9.81 1.50
N SER A 77 -3.85 10.50 0.92
CA SER A 77 -4.77 11.35 1.66
C SER A 77 -6.18 10.77 1.61
N LEU A 78 -6.61 10.12 2.69
CA LEU A 78 -8.01 9.71 2.88
C LEU A 78 -8.98 10.90 2.88
N SER A 79 -8.47 12.10 3.19
CA SER A 79 -9.27 13.33 3.17
C SER A 79 -9.79 13.71 1.78
N ARG A 80 -9.18 13.20 0.71
CA ARG A 80 -9.61 13.42 -0.68
C ARG A 80 -10.51 12.32 -1.24
N ARG A 81 -10.99 11.41 -0.40
CA ARG A 81 -11.85 10.27 -0.83
C ARG A 81 -11.25 9.43 -1.97
N GLU A 82 -9.94 9.32 -2.02
CA GLU A 82 -9.27 8.50 -3.03
C GLU A 82 -9.47 7.00 -2.79
N ALA A 83 -9.92 6.60 -1.57
CA ALA A 83 -10.34 5.24 -1.22
C ALA A 83 -11.27 5.25 0.00
N ASP A 84 -12.06 4.18 0.13
CA ASP A 84 -12.94 3.93 1.28
C ASP A 84 -12.17 3.31 2.43
N ILE A 85 -11.20 2.45 2.09
CA ILE A 85 -10.31 1.78 3.04
C ILE A 85 -8.86 2.03 2.65
N ALA A 86 -8.02 2.40 3.61
CA ALA A 86 -6.58 2.48 3.40
C ALA A 86 -5.83 1.54 4.34
N ILE A 87 -4.98 0.69 3.77
CA ILE A 87 -4.01 -0.12 4.51
C ILE A 87 -2.68 0.62 4.47
N MET A 88 -2.08 0.83 5.63
CA MET A 88 -0.89 1.66 5.79
C MET A 88 0.18 0.96 6.63
N VAL A 89 1.44 1.31 6.38
CA VAL A 89 2.54 0.92 7.27
C VAL A 89 2.65 1.95 8.41
N GLY A 90 2.48 1.47 9.64
CA GLY A 90 2.50 2.31 10.83
C GLY A 90 1.15 2.92 11.17
N LYS A 91 1.14 3.86 12.10
CA LYS A 91 -0.08 4.55 12.54
C LYS A 91 -0.31 5.81 11.73
N PRO A 92 -1.58 6.13 11.37
CA PRO A 92 -1.89 7.41 10.75
C PRO A 92 -1.57 8.57 11.72
N THR A 93 -1.09 9.66 11.18
CA THR A 93 -0.81 10.90 11.93
C THR A 93 -2.05 11.80 12.04
N GLU A 94 -3.04 11.60 11.20
CA GLU A 94 -4.26 12.40 11.18
C GLU A 94 -5.22 11.98 12.29
N ALA A 95 -5.58 12.94 13.16
CA ALA A 95 -6.37 12.70 14.37
C ALA A 95 -7.83 12.27 14.13
N LYS A 96 -8.34 12.43 12.91
CA LYS A 96 -9.75 12.14 12.56
C LYS A 96 -9.96 10.74 11.97
N LEU A 97 -8.90 9.98 11.73
CA LEU A 97 -9.03 8.66 11.14
C LEU A 97 -9.26 7.58 12.20
N ARG A 98 -10.24 6.71 11.96
CA ARG A 98 -10.37 5.46 12.71
C ARG A 98 -9.39 4.45 12.13
N TYR A 99 -8.60 3.81 12.96
CA TYR A 99 -7.70 2.75 12.51
C TYR A 99 -7.80 1.52 13.41
N THR A 100 -7.56 0.38 12.80
CA THR A 100 -7.47 -0.91 13.49
C THR A 100 -6.14 -1.57 13.09
N PRO A 101 -5.33 -2.05 14.04
CA PRO A 101 -4.15 -2.83 13.71
C PRO A 101 -4.54 -4.07 12.90
N LEU A 102 -3.90 -4.27 11.74
CA LEU A 102 -4.20 -5.40 10.86
C LEU A 102 -3.25 -6.57 11.12
N ALA A 103 -1.95 -6.32 11.07
CA ALA A 103 -0.92 -7.34 11.25
C ALA A 103 0.41 -6.70 11.64
N THR A 104 1.30 -7.52 12.16
CA THR A 104 2.72 -7.19 12.33
C THR A 104 3.53 -8.09 11.40
N TYR A 105 4.53 -7.53 10.73
CA TYR A 105 5.41 -8.27 9.85
C TYR A 105 6.86 -7.88 10.11
N SER A 106 7.76 -8.77 9.75
CA SER A 106 9.21 -8.54 9.84
C SER A 106 9.77 -8.27 8.46
N LEU A 107 10.76 -7.41 8.40
CA LEU A 107 11.56 -7.21 7.20
C LEU A 107 12.83 -8.03 7.31
N GLY A 108 13.30 -8.56 6.18
CA GLY A 108 14.52 -9.35 6.09
C GLY A 108 15.25 -9.10 4.77
N LEU A 109 16.48 -9.58 4.71
CA LEU A 109 17.23 -9.65 3.47
C LEU A 109 16.92 -10.97 2.77
N PHE A 110 16.70 -10.89 1.49
CA PHE A 110 16.36 -12.04 0.64
C PHE A 110 17.29 -12.06 -0.56
N ALA A 111 17.59 -13.25 -1.04
CA ALA A 111 18.35 -13.46 -2.27
C ALA A 111 17.84 -14.72 -2.95
N SER A 112 17.95 -14.80 -4.28
CA SER A 112 17.62 -16.01 -5.00
C SER A 112 18.65 -17.13 -4.72
N PRO A 113 18.22 -18.40 -4.72
CA PRO A 113 19.14 -19.53 -4.57
C PRO A 113 20.28 -19.52 -5.59
N ASP A 114 19.98 -19.14 -6.83
CA ASP A 114 20.96 -19.05 -7.91
C ASP A 114 22.01 -17.97 -7.66
N TYR A 115 21.62 -16.84 -7.12
CA TYR A 115 22.55 -15.80 -6.73
C TYR A 115 23.48 -16.28 -5.61
N LEU A 116 22.92 -16.89 -4.56
CA LEU A 116 23.70 -17.41 -3.43
C LEU A 116 24.65 -18.55 -3.82
N ALA A 117 24.23 -19.40 -4.76
CA ALA A 117 25.09 -20.45 -5.31
C ALA A 117 26.34 -19.89 -6.03
N ARG A 118 26.19 -18.71 -6.69
CA ARG A 118 27.30 -18.06 -7.40
C ARG A 118 28.18 -17.17 -6.53
N ARG A 119 27.59 -16.53 -5.51
CA ARG A 119 28.26 -15.49 -4.72
C ARG A 119 28.55 -15.89 -3.28
N GLY A 120 28.00 -17.01 -2.80
CA GLY A 120 28.07 -17.43 -1.42
C GLY A 120 27.02 -16.76 -0.54
N TYR A 121 26.96 -17.24 0.70
CA TYR A 121 26.10 -16.69 1.73
C TYR A 121 26.90 -15.67 2.55
N PRO A 122 26.40 -14.45 2.76
CA PRO A 122 27.03 -13.52 3.69
C PRO A 122 26.90 -14.08 5.12
N ASP A 123 28.00 -14.12 5.85
CA ASP A 123 28.06 -14.60 7.24
C ASP A 123 27.95 -13.47 8.25
N SER A 124 28.03 -12.25 7.80
CA SER A 124 27.92 -11.05 8.61
C SER A 124 27.26 -9.91 7.84
N ILE A 125 26.88 -8.85 8.52
CA ILE A 125 26.31 -7.66 7.88
C ILE A 125 27.37 -6.91 7.05
N GLU A 126 28.62 -6.96 7.46
CA GLU A 126 29.76 -6.35 6.78
C GLU A 126 30.06 -7.06 5.46
N ALA A 127 29.87 -8.39 5.40
CA ALA A 127 30.06 -9.19 4.18
C ALA A 127 29.09 -8.78 3.06
N LEU A 128 28.00 -8.08 3.38
CA LEU A 128 27.10 -7.50 2.38
C LEU A 128 27.79 -6.50 1.45
N ALA A 129 28.93 -5.93 1.85
CA ALA A 129 29.71 -5.02 1.00
C ALA A 129 30.20 -5.69 -0.30
N ASP A 130 30.38 -7.01 -0.29
CA ASP A 130 30.82 -7.81 -1.43
C ASP A 130 29.66 -8.34 -2.27
N HIS A 131 28.42 -8.07 -1.85
CA HIS A 131 27.20 -8.50 -2.53
C HIS A 131 26.54 -7.37 -3.30
N ARG A 132 25.79 -7.74 -4.35
CA ARG A 132 24.91 -6.80 -5.06
C ARG A 132 23.67 -6.56 -4.24
N LEU A 133 23.44 -5.29 -3.92
CA LEU A 133 22.30 -4.89 -3.10
C LEU A 133 21.24 -4.23 -3.98
N VAL A 134 19.99 -4.65 -3.75
CA VAL A 134 18.81 -4.07 -4.35
C VAL A 134 18.07 -3.32 -3.24
N GLY A 135 17.68 -2.08 -3.49
CA GLY A 135 16.99 -1.27 -2.52
C GLY A 135 16.00 -0.30 -3.14
N TYR A 136 15.52 0.61 -2.33
CA TYR A 136 14.60 1.65 -2.76
C TYR A 136 15.33 2.82 -3.42
N VAL A 137 14.60 3.58 -4.23
CA VAL A 137 14.98 4.92 -4.68
C VAL A 137 14.71 5.86 -3.51
N GLU A 138 15.75 6.29 -2.82
CA GLU A 138 15.66 6.91 -1.48
C GLU A 138 14.86 8.21 -1.44
N ASP A 139 15.03 9.07 -2.42
CA ASP A 139 14.33 10.36 -2.53
C ASP A 139 12.82 10.21 -2.85
N LEU A 140 12.38 9.01 -3.20
CA LEU A 140 10.97 8.69 -3.44
C LEU A 140 10.30 8.01 -2.24
N LEU A 141 11.04 7.67 -1.18
CA LEU A 141 10.46 7.05 0.01
C LEU A 141 9.50 8.03 0.70
N PHE A 142 8.29 7.58 0.93
CA PHE A 142 7.26 8.37 1.63
C PHE A 142 7.31 8.20 3.15
N SER A 143 8.18 7.34 3.66
CA SER A 143 8.38 7.09 5.09
C SER A 143 9.79 6.57 5.35
N ASP A 144 10.46 7.19 6.30
CA ASP A 144 11.80 6.74 6.77
C ASP A 144 11.79 5.32 7.31
N ARG A 145 10.62 4.82 7.75
CA ARG A 145 10.45 3.45 8.20
C ARG A 145 10.68 2.41 7.10
N LEU A 146 10.57 2.82 5.83
CA LEU A 146 10.85 1.95 4.69
C LEU A 146 12.35 1.92 4.34
N ASN A 147 13.15 2.84 4.89
CA ASN A 147 14.60 2.82 4.74
C ASN A 147 15.29 1.90 5.76
N THR A 148 14.70 0.74 5.99
CA THR A 148 15.17 -0.28 6.94
C THR A 148 16.60 -0.75 6.65
N PRO A 149 17.04 -0.95 5.39
CA PRO A 149 18.41 -1.37 5.10
C PRO A 149 19.44 -0.40 5.65
N LYS A 150 19.29 0.90 5.41
CA LYS A 150 20.20 1.93 5.93
C LYS A 150 20.14 2.08 7.44
N SER A 151 18.98 1.88 8.04
CA SER A 151 18.81 1.89 9.49
C SER A 151 19.50 0.69 10.16
N ALA A 152 19.52 -0.46 9.49
CA ALA A 152 20.19 -1.67 9.97
C ALA A 152 21.70 -1.63 9.73
N TRP A 153 22.13 -1.03 8.61
CA TRP A 153 23.52 -0.92 8.24
C TRP A 153 23.78 0.39 7.49
N SER A 154 24.46 1.32 8.14
CA SER A 154 24.69 2.69 7.61
C SER A 154 25.52 2.73 6.32
N ALA A 155 26.33 1.70 6.07
CA ALA A 155 27.12 1.56 4.85
C ALA A 155 26.33 0.96 3.66
N TRP A 156 25.02 0.72 3.81
CA TRP A 156 24.18 0.21 2.72
C TRP A 156 24.25 1.10 1.47
N GLN A 157 24.64 0.51 0.36
CA GLN A 157 24.64 1.15 -0.96
C GLN A 157 24.04 0.19 -1.98
N SER A 158 22.87 0.54 -2.52
CA SER A 158 22.22 -0.26 -3.56
C SER A 158 22.90 -0.04 -4.92
N GLN A 159 23.27 -1.13 -5.62
CA GLN A 159 23.66 -1.06 -7.03
C GLN A 159 22.43 -0.98 -7.95
N ILE A 160 21.29 -1.49 -7.47
CA ILE A 160 20.02 -1.38 -8.16
C ILE A 160 19.04 -0.74 -7.20
N SER A 161 18.43 0.36 -7.61
CA SER A 161 17.40 1.03 -6.83
C SER A 161 16.08 0.97 -7.60
N ILE A 162 15.06 0.36 -7.00
CA ILE A 162 13.74 0.20 -7.60
C ILE A 162 12.70 0.69 -6.60
N TYR A 163 11.80 1.55 -7.05
CA TYR A 163 10.75 2.10 -6.19
C TYR A 163 9.69 1.06 -5.82
N SER A 164 9.39 0.13 -6.72
CA SER A 164 8.40 -0.93 -6.54
C SER A 164 8.97 -2.11 -5.73
N PRO A 165 8.36 -2.52 -4.60
CA PRO A 165 8.74 -3.73 -3.88
C PRO A 165 8.67 -4.99 -4.74
N ILE A 166 7.69 -5.08 -5.63
CA ILE A 166 7.58 -6.21 -6.56
C ILE A 166 8.76 -6.20 -7.54
N GLY A 167 9.10 -5.02 -8.07
CA GLY A 167 10.28 -4.88 -8.94
C GLY A 167 11.58 -5.24 -8.23
N GLN A 168 11.71 -4.98 -6.92
CA GLN A 168 12.87 -5.42 -6.14
C GLN A 168 12.95 -6.94 -6.06
N VAL A 169 11.81 -7.63 -5.87
CA VAL A 169 11.76 -9.10 -5.85
C VAL A 169 12.15 -9.67 -7.21
N GLU A 170 11.71 -9.08 -8.32
CA GLU A 170 12.05 -9.53 -9.67
C GLU A 170 13.55 -9.29 -10.02
N ALA A 171 14.23 -8.39 -9.30
CA ALA A 171 15.65 -8.09 -9.52
C ALA A 171 16.60 -9.00 -8.74
N VAL A 172 16.09 -9.87 -7.87
CA VAL A 172 16.83 -10.76 -6.98
C VAL A 172 16.78 -12.20 -7.51
#